data_fcb1008fe46bfc9184057c52d198ed25
#
_entry.id   fcb1008fe46bfc9184057c52d198ed25
#
_cell.length_a   1.000
_cell.length_b   1.000
_cell.length_c   1.000
_cell.angle_alpha   90.00
_cell.angle_beta   90.00
_cell.angle_gamma   90.00
#
_symmetry.space_group_name_H-M   'P 1'
#
loop_
_entity.id
_entity.type
_entity.pdbx_description
1 polymer ?
#
loop_
_entity_poly.entity_id
_entity_poly.type
_entity_poly.pdbx_seq_one_letter_code
_entity_poly.pdbx_strand_id
1 'polypeptide(L)'
;MWDNATTMMVVEGIFVTLYMTLATTFMGYVLGLPMGIALVITAPKGLRPNKIIYKVLDVVVNVVRSFPFLILLIVIQPLTRIIVGKSYGPTATIVPLTLSAAPFIARMVESSLLEVDHGVIEAAQSMGANLWTIIWKVMIGEAKTSLIVNVTI
;
A
#
# COMPACT_ATOMS: atom_id res chain seq x y z
N MET A 1 -11.38 -26.79 -29.89
CA MET A 1 -10.97 -28.03 -29.20
C MET A 1 -9.71 -27.69 -28.43
N TRP A 2 -9.69 -27.91 -27.15
CA TRP A 2 -8.54 -27.58 -26.30
C TRP A 2 -7.39 -28.55 -26.58
N ASP A 3 -6.31 -28.05 -27.13
CA ASP A 3 -5.09 -28.83 -27.35
C ASP A 3 -4.22 -28.79 -26.09
N ASN A 4 -3.40 -29.80 -25.85
CA ASN A 4 -2.49 -29.88 -24.70
C ASN A 4 -1.60 -28.64 -24.58
N ALA A 5 -1.18 -28.06 -25.70
CA ALA A 5 -0.43 -26.81 -25.73
C ALA A 5 -1.21 -25.61 -25.19
N THR A 6 -2.48 -25.48 -25.57
CA THR A 6 -3.36 -24.40 -25.08
C THR A 6 -3.61 -24.54 -23.57
N THR A 7 -3.82 -25.77 -23.09
CA THR A 7 -4.00 -26.04 -21.66
C THR A 7 -2.75 -25.65 -20.86
N MET A 8 -1.56 -26.00 -21.35
CA MET A 8 -0.29 -25.62 -20.73
C MET A 8 -0.12 -24.10 -20.65
N MET A 9 -0.39 -23.38 -21.74
CA MET A 9 -0.32 -21.90 -21.76
C MET A 9 -1.28 -21.25 -20.75
N VAL A 10 -2.49 -21.79 -20.61
CA VAL A 10 -3.46 -21.26 -19.63
C VAL A 10 -2.99 -21.51 -18.21
N VAL A 11 -2.50 -22.71 -17.90
CA VAL A 11 -1.99 -23.04 -16.57
C VAL A 11 -0.78 -22.17 -16.21
N GLU A 12 0.17 -22.02 -17.14
CA GLU A 12 1.31 -21.12 -16.94
C GLU A 12 0.87 -19.67 -16.72
N GLY A 13 -0.11 -19.17 -17.51
CA GLY A 13 -0.68 -17.85 -17.35
C GLY A 13 -1.31 -17.63 -15.98
N ILE A 14 -2.01 -18.64 -15.44
CA ILE A 14 -2.57 -18.58 -14.08
C ILE A 14 -1.46 -18.43 -13.03
N PHE A 15 -0.42 -19.26 -13.10
CA PHE A 15 0.70 -19.18 -12.16
C PHE A 15 1.44 -17.83 -12.23
N VAL A 16 1.68 -17.32 -13.44
CA VAL A 16 2.29 -16.00 -13.64
C VAL A 16 1.41 -14.90 -13.05
N THR A 17 0.11 -14.95 -13.26
CA THR A 17 -0.84 -13.96 -12.72
C THR A 17 -0.86 -14.01 -11.19
N LEU A 18 -0.94 -15.20 -10.60
CA LEU A 18 -0.88 -15.37 -9.15
C LEU A 18 0.44 -14.83 -8.57
N TYR A 19 1.55 -15.16 -9.19
CA TYR A 19 2.86 -14.65 -8.79
C TYR A 19 2.90 -13.12 -8.82
N MET A 20 2.47 -12.50 -9.92
CA MET A 20 2.45 -11.04 -10.05
C MET A 20 1.53 -10.38 -9.03
N THR A 21 0.33 -10.92 -8.84
CA THR A 21 -0.66 -10.39 -7.90
C THR A 21 -0.15 -10.47 -6.46
N LEU A 22 0.29 -11.65 -6.03
CA LEU A 22 0.78 -11.84 -4.67
C LEU A 22 2.02 -10.99 -4.37
N ALA A 23 2.98 -10.97 -5.30
CA ALA A 23 4.20 -10.18 -5.13
C ALA A 23 3.89 -8.67 -5.09
N THR A 24 3.03 -8.18 -5.98
CA THR A 24 2.62 -6.78 -6.02
C THR A 24 1.86 -6.38 -4.76
N THR A 25 0.90 -7.19 -4.33
CA THR A 25 0.13 -6.94 -3.11
C THR A 25 1.03 -6.89 -1.90
N PHE A 26 1.90 -7.87 -1.73
CA PHE A 26 2.85 -7.91 -0.62
C PHE A 26 3.75 -6.67 -0.60
N MET A 27 4.41 -6.35 -1.72
CA MET A 27 5.27 -5.17 -1.83
C MET A 27 4.48 -3.86 -1.67
N GLY A 28 3.26 -3.81 -2.20
CA GLY A 28 2.34 -2.69 -2.05
C GLY A 28 2.00 -2.41 -0.58
N TYR A 29 1.75 -3.46 0.21
CA TYR A 29 1.52 -3.34 1.65
C TYR A 29 2.79 -2.98 2.42
N VAL A 30 3.95 -3.54 2.07
CA VAL A 30 5.24 -3.17 2.69
C VAL A 30 5.53 -1.68 2.55
N LEU A 31 5.16 -1.06 1.45
CA LEU A 31 5.33 0.37 1.21
C LEU A 31 4.12 1.20 1.68
N GLY A 32 2.91 0.75 1.37
CA GLY A 32 1.68 1.50 1.61
C GLY A 32 1.29 1.58 3.09
N LEU A 33 1.47 0.49 3.86
CA LEU A 33 1.12 0.47 5.27
C LEU A 33 1.92 1.50 6.09
N PRO A 34 3.26 1.56 6.03
CA PRO A 34 4.00 2.59 6.75
C PRO A 34 3.67 4.00 6.26
N MET A 35 3.39 4.20 4.95
CA MET A 35 2.97 5.50 4.43
C MET A 35 1.60 5.92 5.00
N GLY A 36 0.63 5.02 5.05
CA GLY A 36 -0.69 5.28 5.63
C GLY A 36 -0.62 5.59 7.12
N ILE A 37 0.16 4.82 7.88
CA ILE A 37 0.41 5.09 9.30
C ILE A 37 1.08 6.47 9.47
N ALA A 38 2.08 6.81 8.65
CA ALA A 38 2.75 8.09 8.72
C ALA A 38 1.80 9.26 8.43
N LEU A 39 0.88 9.11 7.46
CA LEU A 39 -0.16 10.11 7.17
C LEU A 39 -1.02 10.38 8.40
N VAL A 40 -1.53 9.34 9.06
CA VAL A 40 -2.40 9.49 10.25
C VAL A 40 -1.64 10.13 11.41
N ILE A 41 -0.41 9.68 11.68
CA ILE A 41 0.37 10.20 12.81
C ILE A 41 0.72 11.67 12.62
N THR A 42 1.09 12.06 11.40
CA THR A 42 1.56 13.42 11.08
C THR A 42 0.45 14.38 10.72
N ALA A 43 -0.80 13.89 10.56
CA ALA A 43 -1.98 14.71 10.29
C ALA A 43 -2.14 15.85 11.32
N PRO A 44 -2.84 16.94 10.98
CA PRO A 44 -3.03 18.09 11.89
C PRO A 44 -3.66 17.72 13.24
N LYS A 45 -4.47 16.66 13.28
CA LYS A 45 -5.08 16.10 14.49
C LYS A 45 -4.49 14.74 14.88
N GLY A 46 -3.34 14.37 14.31
CA GLY A 46 -2.68 13.11 14.57
C GLY A 46 -1.90 13.08 15.88
N LEU A 47 -1.36 11.93 16.23
CA LEU A 47 -0.60 11.71 17.48
C LEU A 47 0.69 12.55 17.55
N ARG A 48 1.28 12.90 16.43
CA ARG A 48 2.51 13.70 16.34
C ARG A 48 2.45 14.64 15.13
N PRO A 49 1.67 15.73 15.20
CA PRO A 49 1.39 16.59 14.06
C PRO A 49 2.67 17.17 13.45
N ASN A 50 2.85 16.97 12.14
CA ASN A 50 3.94 17.58 11.39
C ASN A 50 3.43 17.98 9.99
N LYS A 51 3.16 19.28 9.83
CA LYS A 51 2.58 19.83 8.60
C LYS A 51 3.43 19.56 7.35
N ILE A 52 4.76 19.56 7.50
CA ILE A 52 5.68 19.37 6.37
C ILE A 52 5.64 17.93 5.89
N ILE A 53 5.84 16.97 6.82
CA ILE A 53 5.83 15.53 6.49
C ILE A 53 4.47 15.13 5.93
N TYR A 54 3.38 15.54 6.60
CA TYR A 54 2.02 15.27 6.13
C TYR A 54 1.81 15.78 4.72
N LYS A 55 2.13 17.06 4.46
CA LYS A 55 1.93 17.67 3.14
C LYS A 55 2.75 17.00 2.05
N VAL A 56 4.00 16.64 2.33
CA VAL A 56 4.85 15.93 1.35
C VAL A 56 4.28 14.56 1.03
N LEU A 57 3.93 13.77 2.05
CA LEU A 57 3.33 12.44 1.85
C LEU A 57 1.99 12.53 1.13
N ASP A 58 1.14 13.48 1.53
CA ASP A 58 -0.18 13.71 0.93
C ASP A 58 -0.05 14.06 -0.56
N VAL A 59 0.86 14.97 -0.91
CA VAL A 59 1.12 15.34 -2.30
C VAL A 59 1.66 14.15 -3.10
N VAL A 60 2.65 13.42 -2.58
CA VAL A 60 3.21 12.24 -3.26
C VAL A 60 2.13 11.19 -3.52
N VAL A 61 1.36 10.84 -2.49
CA VAL A 61 0.28 9.86 -2.60
C VAL A 61 -0.77 10.30 -3.63
N ASN A 62 -1.20 11.56 -3.59
CA ASN A 62 -2.22 12.07 -4.51
C ASN A 62 -1.70 12.18 -5.93
N VAL A 63 -0.48 12.68 -6.13
CA VAL A 63 0.13 12.80 -7.46
C VAL A 63 0.28 11.44 -8.12
N VAL A 64 0.85 10.45 -7.43
CA VAL A 64 1.03 9.11 -8.02
C VAL A 64 -0.31 8.47 -8.37
N ARG A 65 -1.34 8.62 -7.51
CA ARG A 65 -2.70 8.12 -7.79
C ARG A 65 -3.41 8.84 -8.93
N SER A 66 -3.01 10.05 -9.26
CA SER A 66 -3.60 10.83 -10.37
C SER A 66 -3.11 10.38 -11.73
N PHE A 67 -2.00 9.65 -11.81
CA PHE A 67 -1.50 9.16 -13.09
C PHE A 67 -2.28 7.94 -13.55
N PRO A 68 -2.75 7.92 -14.82
CA PRO A 68 -3.21 6.68 -15.45
C PRO A 68 -2.10 5.64 -15.41
N PHE A 69 -2.43 4.41 -15.00
CA PHE A 69 -1.45 3.32 -14.82
C PHE A 69 -0.53 3.11 -16.03
N LEU A 70 -1.08 3.20 -17.25
CA LEU A 70 -0.30 3.03 -18.48
C LEU A 70 0.80 4.10 -18.64
N ILE A 71 0.51 5.33 -18.23
CA ILE A 71 1.50 6.43 -18.27
C ILE A 71 2.57 6.16 -17.21
N LEU A 72 2.16 5.80 -16.00
CA LEU A 72 3.08 5.46 -14.91
C LEU A 72 4.02 4.32 -15.32
N LEU A 73 3.50 3.27 -15.97
CA LEU A 73 4.25 2.13 -16.45
C LEU A 73 5.38 2.58 -17.40
N ILE A 74 5.09 3.47 -18.35
CA ILE A 74 6.07 3.96 -19.31
C ILE A 74 7.12 4.83 -18.62
N VAL A 75 6.70 5.75 -17.76
CA VAL A 75 7.60 6.68 -17.06
C VAL A 75 8.56 5.92 -16.11
N ILE A 76 8.11 4.82 -15.52
CA ILE A 76 8.91 4.04 -14.55
C ILE A 76 9.79 2.98 -15.23
N GLN A 77 9.67 2.76 -16.55
CA GLN A 77 10.52 1.79 -17.25
C GLN A 77 12.03 1.92 -16.98
N PRO A 78 12.64 3.13 -16.99
CA PRO A 78 14.05 3.28 -16.68
C PRO A 78 14.39 2.82 -15.26
N LEU A 79 13.54 3.15 -14.28
CA LEU A 79 13.69 2.72 -12.88
C LEU A 79 13.54 1.20 -12.76
N THR A 80 12.56 0.62 -13.43
CA THR A 80 12.35 -0.84 -13.47
C THR A 80 13.58 -1.55 -14.01
N ARG A 81 14.21 -1.02 -15.07
CA ARG A 81 15.44 -1.58 -15.64
C ARG A 81 16.61 -1.54 -14.65
N ILE A 82 16.72 -0.50 -13.85
CA ILE A 82 17.76 -0.38 -12.82
C ILE A 82 17.54 -1.42 -11.72
N ILE A 83 16.30 -1.63 -11.28
CA ILE A 83 15.96 -2.51 -10.16
C ILE A 83 16.02 -4.00 -10.57
N VAL A 84 15.44 -4.34 -11.72
CA VAL A 84 15.23 -5.74 -12.16
C VAL A 84 16.21 -6.18 -13.25
N GLY A 85 16.94 -5.24 -13.86
CA GLY A 85 17.85 -5.50 -14.97
C GLY A 85 17.18 -5.59 -16.35
N LYS A 86 15.84 -5.57 -16.41
CA LYS A 86 15.02 -5.62 -17.64
C LYS A 86 13.76 -4.76 -17.51
N SER A 87 13.25 -4.25 -18.63
CA SER A 87 12.11 -3.33 -18.66
C SER A 87 10.77 -4.01 -18.93
N TYR A 88 10.76 -5.32 -19.22
CA TYR A 88 9.56 -6.08 -19.60
C TYR A 88 9.57 -7.48 -19.00
N GLY A 89 8.40 -8.13 -19.01
CA GLY A 89 8.17 -9.44 -18.43
C GLY A 89 7.51 -9.40 -17.05
N PRO A 90 7.02 -10.54 -16.54
CA PRO A 90 6.22 -10.60 -15.31
C PRO A 90 6.91 -9.95 -14.10
N THR A 91 8.18 -10.28 -13.87
CA THR A 91 8.95 -9.73 -12.74
C THR A 91 9.20 -8.22 -12.87
N ALA A 92 9.44 -7.72 -14.09
CA ALA A 92 9.62 -6.30 -14.34
C ALA A 92 8.33 -5.51 -14.09
N THR A 93 7.18 -6.08 -14.45
CA THR A 93 5.87 -5.44 -14.27
C THR A 93 5.46 -5.30 -12.80
N ILE A 94 6.02 -6.10 -11.89
CA ILE A 94 5.77 -5.95 -10.44
C ILE A 94 6.18 -4.57 -9.94
N VAL A 95 7.26 -3.97 -10.45
CA VAL A 95 7.75 -2.65 -10.00
C VAL A 95 6.71 -1.55 -10.23
N PRO A 96 6.23 -1.27 -11.47
CA PRO A 96 5.22 -0.24 -11.68
C PRO A 96 3.88 -0.57 -11.03
N LEU A 97 3.47 -1.83 -10.95
CA LEU A 97 2.27 -2.25 -10.23
C LEU A 97 2.38 -1.91 -8.73
N THR A 98 3.52 -2.23 -8.10
CA THR A 98 3.76 -1.91 -6.68
C THR A 98 3.72 -0.40 -6.44
N LEU A 99 4.39 0.39 -7.29
CA LEU A 99 4.41 1.85 -7.16
C LEU A 99 3.04 2.49 -7.37
N SER A 100 2.19 1.88 -8.19
CA SER A 100 0.79 2.30 -8.35
C SER A 100 -0.07 1.89 -7.17
N ALA A 101 0.11 0.67 -6.64
CA ALA A 101 -0.70 0.12 -5.55
C ALA A 101 -0.36 0.74 -4.19
N ALA A 102 0.91 1.03 -3.91
CA ALA A 102 1.34 1.50 -2.60
C ALA A 102 0.63 2.79 -2.14
N PRO A 103 0.48 3.86 -2.95
CA PRO A 103 -0.27 5.06 -2.57
C PRO A 103 -1.76 4.81 -2.38
N PHE A 104 -2.34 3.88 -3.14
CA PHE A 104 -3.74 3.46 -2.95
C PHE A 104 -3.91 2.77 -1.60
N ILE A 105 -3.06 1.80 -1.30
CA ILE A 105 -3.03 1.10 0.00
C ILE A 105 -2.80 2.08 1.14
N ALA A 106 -1.89 3.06 0.98
CA ALA A 106 -1.63 4.08 2.01
C ALA A 106 -2.91 4.85 2.37
N ARG A 107 -3.73 5.23 1.39
CA ARG A 107 -5.01 5.91 1.64
C ARG A 107 -6.05 5.00 2.29
N MET A 108 -6.11 3.74 1.90
CA MET A 108 -7.01 2.78 2.53
C MET A 108 -6.62 2.55 3.99
N VAL A 109 -5.33 2.40 4.27
CA VAL A 109 -4.81 2.28 5.65
C VAL A 109 -5.10 3.55 6.46
N GLU A 110 -4.87 4.72 5.89
CA GLU A 110 -5.20 6.00 6.52
C GLU A 110 -6.69 6.07 6.88
N SER A 111 -7.58 5.75 5.94
CA SER A 111 -9.03 5.72 6.17
C SER A 111 -9.41 4.77 7.29
N SER A 112 -8.90 3.55 7.28
CA SER A 112 -9.19 2.55 8.33
C SER A 112 -8.71 2.99 9.71
N LEU A 113 -7.53 3.62 9.79
CA LEU A 113 -7.00 4.08 11.07
C LEU A 113 -7.73 5.32 11.59
N LEU A 114 -8.32 6.13 10.72
CA LEU A 114 -9.16 7.28 11.11
C LEU A 114 -10.56 6.87 11.61
N GLU A 115 -11.00 5.64 11.37
CA GLU A 115 -12.24 5.08 11.93
C GLU A 115 -12.13 4.77 13.43
N VAL A 116 -10.91 4.67 13.96
CA VAL A 116 -10.66 4.37 15.37
C VAL A 116 -11.14 5.54 16.24
N ASP A 117 -11.97 5.23 17.22
CA ASP A 117 -12.51 6.24 18.13
C ASP A 117 -11.39 6.98 18.88
N HIS A 118 -11.48 8.32 18.85
CA HIS A 118 -10.48 9.18 19.49
C HIS A 118 -10.39 8.98 21.00
N GLY A 119 -11.51 8.63 21.64
CA GLY A 119 -11.58 8.36 23.07
C GLY A 119 -10.75 7.14 23.48
N VAL A 120 -10.69 6.11 22.62
CA VAL A 120 -9.82 4.92 22.86
C VAL A 120 -8.35 5.32 22.83
N ILE A 121 -7.98 6.21 21.90
CA ILE A 121 -6.62 6.73 21.78
C ILE A 121 -6.27 7.59 23.01
N GLU A 122 -7.16 8.49 23.43
CA GLU A 122 -6.98 9.34 24.61
C GLU A 122 -6.87 8.52 25.90
N ALA A 123 -7.69 7.48 26.05
CA ALA A 123 -7.62 6.56 27.17
C ALA A 123 -6.25 5.86 27.24
N ALA A 124 -5.76 5.37 26.10
CA ALA A 124 -4.43 4.75 26.03
C ALA A 124 -3.32 5.74 26.39
N GLN A 125 -3.40 6.99 25.91
CA GLN A 125 -2.46 8.06 26.28
C GLN A 125 -2.48 8.37 27.78
N SER A 126 -3.67 8.45 28.37
CA SER A 126 -3.85 8.70 29.80
C SER A 126 -3.27 7.58 30.69
N MET A 127 -3.24 6.36 30.17
CA MET A 127 -2.57 5.21 30.81
C MET A 127 -1.04 5.17 30.58
N GLY A 128 -0.46 6.20 29.94
CA GLY A 128 0.97 6.30 29.69
C GLY A 128 1.48 5.43 28.53
N ALA A 129 0.60 5.00 27.62
CA ALA A 129 1.02 4.24 26.45
C ALA A 129 1.93 5.07 25.53
N ASN A 130 3.06 4.49 25.11
CA ASN A 130 3.93 5.14 24.16
C ASN A 130 3.37 5.07 22.71
N LEU A 131 3.92 5.91 21.81
CA LEU A 131 3.47 6.01 20.42
C LEU A 131 3.38 4.64 19.70
N TRP A 132 4.39 3.78 19.87
CA TRP A 132 4.41 2.44 19.27
C TRP A 132 3.28 1.56 19.79
N THR A 133 3.02 1.60 21.09
CA THR A 133 1.92 0.86 21.71
C THR A 133 0.57 1.32 21.17
N ILE A 134 0.39 2.64 21.04
CA ILE A 134 -0.86 3.21 20.50
C ILE A 134 -1.06 2.76 19.05
N ILE A 135 -0.04 2.86 18.19
CA ILE A 135 -0.14 2.47 16.80
C ILE A 135 -0.44 0.96 16.66
N TRP A 136 0.41 0.11 17.24
CA TRP A 136 0.37 -1.34 16.97
C TRP A 136 -0.70 -2.08 17.78
N LYS A 137 -0.94 -1.69 19.02
CA LYS A 137 -1.89 -2.39 19.88
C LYS A 137 -3.28 -1.76 19.90
N VAL A 138 -3.36 -0.45 19.79
CA VAL A 138 -4.64 0.25 19.83
C VAL A 138 -5.16 0.47 18.42
N MET A 139 -4.52 1.32 17.63
CA MET A 139 -5.05 1.71 16.32
C MET A 139 -5.16 0.55 15.34
N ILE A 140 -4.10 -0.23 15.14
CA ILE A 140 -4.13 -1.39 14.24
C ILE A 140 -5.02 -2.49 14.82
N GLY A 141 -5.02 -2.66 16.16
CA GLY A 141 -5.89 -3.61 16.84
C GLY A 141 -7.37 -3.34 16.63
N GLU A 142 -7.80 -2.08 16.80
CA GLU A 142 -9.19 -1.66 16.58
C GLU A 142 -9.55 -1.63 15.09
N ALA A 143 -8.66 -1.14 14.22
CA ALA A 143 -8.89 -1.05 12.78
C ALA A 143 -8.72 -2.39 12.04
N LYS A 144 -8.36 -3.50 12.71
CA LYS A 144 -8.04 -4.77 12.04
C LYS A 144 -9.10 -5.26 11.07
N THR A 145 -10.37 -5.13 11.41
CA THR A 145 -11.49 -5.57 10.55
C THR A 145 -11.53 -4.75 9.27
N SER A 146 -11.44 -3.41 9.37
CA SER A 146 -11.39 -2.52 8.22
C SER A 146 -10.13 -2.75 7.38
N LEU A 147 -8.97 -2.97 8.01
CA LEU A 147 -7.72 -3.29 7.32
C LEU A 147 -7.80 -4.63 6.56
N ILE A 148 -8.43 -5.67 7.13
CA ILE A 148 -8.61 -6.96 6.45
C ILE A 148 -9.56 -6.81 5.26
N VAL A 149 -10.65 -6.07 5.41
CA VAL A 149 -11.57 -5.78 4.28
C VAL A 149 -10.82 -5.08 3.16
N ASN A 150 -9.96 -4.14 3.47
CA ASN A 150 -9.15 -3.43 2.48
C ASN A 150 -8.13 -4.33 1.73
N VAL A 151 -7.72 -5.46 2.31
CA VAL A 151 -6.88 -6.45 1.60
C VAL A 151 -7.66 -7.18 0.51
N THR A 152 -8.98 -7.25 0.62
CA THR A 152 -9.85 -7.98 -0.33
C THR A 152 -10.34 -7.13 -1.50
N ILE A 153 -10.09 -5.84 -1.47
CA ILE A 153 -10.42 -4.87 -2.54
C ILE A 153 -9.24 -4.69 -3.48
#